data_b6643a87d1cb9d03972f62f005ef4f25
#
_entry.id   b6643a87d1cb9d03972f62f005ef4f25
#
_cell.length_a   1.000
_cell.length_b   1.000
_cell.length_c   1.000
_cell.angle_alpha   90.00
_cell.angle_beta   90.00
_cell.angle_gamma   90.00
#
_symmetry.space_group_name_H-M   'P 1'
#
loop_
_entity.id
_entity.type
_entity.pdbx_description
1 polymer ?
#
loop_
_entity_poly.entity_id
_entity_poly.type
_entity_poly.pdbx_seq_one_letter_code
_entity_poly.pdbx_strand_id
1 'polypeptide(L)'
;MVAGHLQQKKGYWYMVLNLHDQAGRRKTKWIATHLPVPGNRKRAEELLFQTRHQYADSKGESGLLFADYMLQWLGIMKAKVSPTTYTGYRNLVENSICPYFWERRITLAGLRASDVQRYYDDLLASGVSGNTILHHHANIHKALKDAVRLDLVDRNVADIVERPKKVPYIPRYYSLEEANELLDKLRGHWLWLPVILCLFYGLRRSEVLGIQWRSIDFSVGTIQIQHTRVYQEVDDRKVSVGRDTMKQKASCRTLPMPEEIAAILQEEKRNRYGEETPPPENYLCLNPEGEPIASNYLSQSFKQFLREHSLREIRLHDLRHTCASLLIQRRTPLIEVQQWLGHSTLSTTADLYAHLEYETKLASAQTLKKI
;
A
#
# COMPACT_ATOMS: atom_id res chain seq x y z
N MET A 1 13.59 -28.52 -16.85
CA MET A 1 13.86 -29.86 -17.38
C MET A 1 15.17 -30.35 -16.74
N VAL A 2 15.18 -31.54 -16.08
CA VAL A 2 16.38 -32.07 -15.43
C VAL A 2 17.41 -32.43 -16.51
N ALA A 3 18.65 -31.94 -16.37
CA ALA A 3 19.73 -32.29 -17.28
C ALA A 3 20.20 -33.72 -17.04
N GLY A 4 20.42 -34.50 -18.10
CA GLY A 4 20.88 -35.87 -18.00
C GLY A 4 21.39 -36.40 -19.34
N HIS A 5 22.22 -37.41 -19.27
CA HIS A 5 22.79 -38.07 -20.45
C HIS A 5 22.86 -39.58 -20.23
N LEU A 6 23.04 -40.33 -21.33
CA LEU A 6 23.29 -41.75 -21.27
C LEU A 6 24.79 -42.02 -21.11
N GLN A 7 25.14 -43.00 -20.29
CA GLN A 7 26.50 -43.48 -20.13
C GLN A 7 26.53 -45.01 -20.18
N GLN A 8 27.57 -45.56 -20.80
CA GLN A 8 27.78 -47.00 -20.88
C GLN A 8 28.63 -47.46 -19.69
N LYS A 9 28.17 -48.50 -19.01
CA LYS A 9 28.93 -49.13 -17.92
C LYS A 9 28.65 -50.64 -17.88
N LYS A 10 29.69 -51.43 -17.86
CA LYS A 10 29.64 -52.93 -17.78
C LYS A 10 28.69 -53.54 -18.84
N GLY A 11 28.70 -53.03 -20.08
CA GLY A 11 27.88 -53.56 -21.18
C GLY A 11 26.40 -53.12 -21.19
N TYR A 12 25.99 -52.24 -20.28
CA TYR A 12 24.62 -51.73 -20.17
C TYR A 12 24.55 -50.20 -20.25
N TRP A 13 23.38 -49.69 -20.68
CA TRP A 13 23.07 -48.26 -20.63
C TRP A 13 22.67 -47.86 -19.23
N TYR A 14 23.19 -46.72 -18.78
CA TYR A 14 22.80 -46.02 -17.55
C TYR A 14 22.35 -44.61 -17.88
N MET A 15 21.31 -44.14 -17.21
CA MET A 15 20.88 -42.74 -17.21
C MET A 15 21.60 -42.02 -16.07
N VAL A 16 22.29 -40.94 -16.40
CA VAL A 16 22.95 -40.06 -15.42
C VAL A 16 22.21 -38.77 -15.36
N LEU A 17 21.50 -38.52 -14.25
CA LEU A 17 20.76 -37.29 -14.02
C LEU A 17 21.57 -36.33 -13.16
N ASN A 18 21.64 -35.07 -13.59
CA ASN A 18 22.26 -34.00 -12.83
C ASN A 18 21.18 -33.35 -11.96
N LEU A 19 21.20 -33.64 -10.69
CA LEU A 19 20.28 -33.09 -9.67
C LEU A 19 21.05 -32.08 -8.81
N HIS A 20 20.31 -31.25 -8.09
CA HIS A 20 20.87 -30.40 -7.03
C HIS A 20 20.30 -30.88 -5.69
N ASP A 21 21.13 -30.92 -4.65
CA ASP A 21 20.69 -31.22 -3.28
C ASP A 21 19.97 -29.97 -2.65
N GLN A 22 19.47 -30.14 -1.42
CA GLN A 22 18.82 -29.06 -0.69
C GLN A 22 19.72 -27.84 -0.39
N ALA A 23 21.05 -28.02 -0.54
CA ALA A 23 22.05 -26.97 -0.38
C ALA A 23 22.53 -26.37 -1.72
N GLY A 24 21.84 -26.68 -2.84
CA GLY A 24 22.18 -26.18 -4.19
C GLY A 24 23.41 -26.86 -4.82
N ARG A 25 24.02 -27.87 -4.18
CA ARG A 25 25.21 -28.56 -4.70
C ARG A 25 24.81 -29.58 -5.73
N ARG A 26 25.57 -29.66 -6.84
CA ARG A 26 25.38 -30.68 -7.89
C ARG A 26 25.55 -32.09 -7.33
N LYS A 27 24.51 -32.91 -7.50
CA LYS A 27 24.54 -34.35 -7.19
C LYS A 27 24.13 -35.14 -8.42
N THR A 28 24.93 -36.08 -8.85
CA THR A 28 24.58 -36.96 -9.95
C THR A 28 23.91 -38.22 -9.44
N LYS A 29 22.77 -38.60 -10.07
CA LYS A 29 22.06 -39.86 -9.78
C LYS A 29 22.17 -40.77 -10.97
N TRP A 30 22.69 -41.97 -10.73
CA TRP A 30 22.82 -43.02 -11.71
C TRP A 30 21.66 -43.98 -11.62
N ILE A 31 20.99 -44.24 -12.76
CA ILE A 31 19.85 -45.15 -12.85
C ILE A 31 20.17 -46.20 -13.91
N ALA A 32 20.13 -47.46 -13.55
CA ALA A 32 20.32 -48.54 -14.48
C ALA A 32 19.10 -48.70 -15.39
N THR A 33 19.33 -48.78 -16.70
CA THR A 33 18.23 -49.05 -17.65
C THR A 33 17.97 -50.54 -17.84
N HIS A 34 18.92 -51.40 -17.41
CA HIS A 34 18.94 -52.81 -17.68
C HIS A 34 18.94 -53.15 -19.18
N LEU A 35 19.23 -52.21 -20.06
CA LEU A 35 19.32 -52.42 -21.50
C LEU A 35 20.77 -52.64 -21.90
N PRO A 36 21.09 -53.80 -22.59
CA PRO A 36 22.39 -54.00 -23.17
C PRO A 36 22.75 -52.94 -24.20
N VAL A 37 24.03 -52.56 -24.29
CA VAL A 37 24.48 -51.49 -25.19
C VAL A 37 24.17 -51.80 -26.69
N PRO A 38 24.38 -53.02 -27.20
CA PRO A 38 24.08 -53.30 -28.60
C PRO A 38 22.59 -53.21 -28.91
N GLY A 39 22.24 -52.39 -29.92
CA GLY A 39 20.89 -52.30 -30.49
C GLY A 39 19.85 -51.54 -29.67
N ASN A 40 20.15 -51.13 -28.42
CA ASN A 40 19.13 -50.52 -27.51
C ASN A 40 19.30 -49.02 -27.27
N ARG A 41 20.08 -48.30 -28.06
CA ARG A 41 20.36 -46.90 -27.83
C ARG A 41 19.08 -46.04 -27.88
N LYS A 42 18.24 -46.21 -28.91
CA LYS A 42 16.95 -45.46 -29.04
C LYS A 42 16.03 -45.71 -27.85
N ARG A 43 15.92 -46.93 -27.39
CA ARG A 43 15.08 -47.30 -26.23
C ARG A 43 15.64 -46.73 -24.92
N ALA A 44 16.96 -46.64 -24.78
CA ALA A 44 17.60 -46.01 -23.64
C ALA A 44 17.40 -44.48 -23.66
N GLU A 45 17.44 -43.84 -24.85
CA GLU A 45 17.14 -42.40 -25.03
C GLU A 45 15.68 -42.08 -24.67
N GLU A 46 14.73 -42.93 -25.06
CA GLU A 46 13.33 -42.80 -24.72
C GLU A 46 13.08 -42.94 -23.20
N LEU A 47 13.70 -43.92 -22.57
CA LEU A 47 13.69 -44.07 -21.11
C LEU A 47 14.30 -42.86 -20.39
N LEU A 48 15.45 -42.37 -20.91
CA LEU A 48 16.04 -41.14 -20.38
C LEU A 48 15.09 -39.95 -20.48
N PHE A 49 14.42 -39.80 -21.62
CA PHE A 49 13.43 -38.73 -21.82
C PHE A 49 12.26 -38.82 -20.83
N GLN A 50 11.67 -40.03 -20.69
CA GLN A 50 10.58 -40.29 -19.74
C GLN A 50 11.02 -40.07 -18.30
N THR A 51 12.21 -40.57 -17.93
CA THR A 51 12.78 -40.43 -16.59
C THR A 51 13.08 -38.97 -16.28
N ARG A 52 13.60 -38.19 -17.25
CA ARG A 52 13.81 -36.73 -17.07
C ARG A 52 12.52 -35.99 -16.85
N HIS A 53 11.41 -36.37 -17.51
CA HIS A 53 10.07 -35.83 -17.24
C HIS A 53 9.60 -36.24 -15.85
N GLN A 54 9.66 -37.50 -15.47
CA GLN A 54 9.29 -37.94 -14.11
C GLN A 54 10.07 -37.24 -13.00
N TYR A 55 11.39 -37.02 -13.19
CA TYR A 55 12.20 -36.26 -12.23
C TYR A 55 12.00 -34.73 -12.30
N ALA A 56 11.55 -34.21 -13.42
CA ALA A 56 11.08 -32.83 -13.51
C ALA A 56 9.71 -32.67 -12.80
N ASP A 57 8.83 -33.65 -12.98
CA ASP A 57 7.51 -33.71 -12.37
C ASP A 57 7.59 -33.99 -10.86
N SER A 58 8.56 -34.83 -10.42
CA SER A 58 8.78 -35.10 -8.98
C SER A 58 9.38 -33.93 -8.20
N LYS A 59 10.02 -32.95 -8.85
CA LYS A 59 10.30 -31.63 -8.29
C LYS A 59 9.08 -30.73 -8.33
N GLY A 60 8.06 -31.07 -9.16
CA GLY A 60 6.80 -30.35 -9.35
C GLY A 60 5.61 -30.91 -8.58
N GLU A 61 5.75 -32.09 -7.96
CA GLU A 61 4.72 -32.70 -7.11
C GLU A 61 4.89 -32.35 -5.62
N SER A 62 5.11 -31.11 -5.26
CA SER A 62 4.39 -30.59 -4.12
C SER A 62 3.03 -30.18 -4.69
N GLY A 63 1.97 -30.94 -4.42
CA GLY A 63 0.60 -30.62 -4.77
C GLY A 63 0.10 -29.34 -4.07
N LEU A 64 1.04 -28.46 -3.72
CA LEU A 64 0.81 -27.16 -3.10
C LEU A 64 0.18 -26.24 -4.14
N LEU A 65 -1.08 -25.93 -3.94
CA LEU A 65 -1.76 -24.95 -4.77
C LEU A 65 -1.11 -23.56 -4.57
N PHE A 66 -1.08 -22.78 -5.63
CA PHE A 66 -0.56 -21.41 -5.57
C PHE A 66 -1.33 -20.57 -4.54
N ALA A 67 -2.64 -20.74 -4.45
CA ALA A 67 -3.47 -20.08 -3.45
C ALA A 67 -3.09 -20.46 -2.01
N ASP A 68 -2.82 -21.75 -1.74
CA ASP A 68 -2.38 -22.21 -0.41
C ASP A 68 -0.99 -21.65 -0.06
N TYR A 69 -0.10 -21.58 -1.05
CA TYR A 69 1.18 -20.90 -0.88
C TYR A 69 1.02 -19.42 -0.54
N MET A 70 0.11 -18.72 -1.20
CA MET A 70 -0.17 -17.30 -0.92
C MET A 70 -0.63 -17.10 0.54
N LEU A 71 -1.44 -18.01 1.09
CA LEU A 71 -1.83 -17.96 2.51
C LEU A 71 -0.66 -18.23 3.45
N GLN A 72 0.18 -19.24 3.14
CA GLN A 72 1.38 -19.51 3.93
C GLN A 72 2.34 -18.30 3.92
N TRP A 73 2.55 -17.70 2.74
CA TRP A 73 3.34 -16.49 2.59
C TRP A 73 2.74 -15.32 3.38
N LEU A 74 1.43 -15.13 3.34
CA LEU A 74 0.72 -14.12 4.11
C LEU A 74 0.96 -14.31 5.62
N GLY A 75 0.91 -15.52 6.13
CA GLY A 75 1.25 -15.85 7.52
C GLY A 75 2.66 -15.41 7.90
N ILE A 76 3.64 -15.63 7.03
CA ILE A 76 5.03 -15.17 7.23
C ILE A 76 5.11 -13.63 7.23
N MET A 77 4.34 -12.96 6.38
CA MET A 77 4.33 -11.49 6.29
C MET A 77 3.77 -10.82 7.55
N LYS A 78 2.93 -11.50 8.34
CA LYS A 78 2.36 -10.96 9.60
C LYS A 78 3.44 -10.44 10.55
N ALA A 79 4.56 -11.13 10.66
CA ALA A 79 5.69 -10.73 11.51
C ALA A 79 6.66 -9.73 10.84
N LYS A 80 6.61 -9.59 9.50
CA LYS A 80 7.63 -8.83 8.74
C LYS A 80 7.18 -7.42 8.34
N VAL A 81 5.89 -7.14 8.33
CA VAL A 81 5.36 -5.87 7.87
C VAL A 81 4.52 -5.21 8.96
N SER A 82 4.25 -3.91 8.80
CA SER A 82 3.35 -3.22 9.74
C SER A 82 1.95 -3.82 9.68
N PRO A 83 1.18 -3.80 10.79
CA PRO A 83 -0.18 -4.34 10.82
C PRO A 83 -1.10 -3.76 9.74
N THR A 84 -1.00 -2.46 9.45
CA THR A 84 -1.77 -1.83 8.37
C THR A 84 -1.39 -2.35 6.98
N THR A 85 -0.12 -2.62 6.75
CA THR A 85 0.35 -3.24 5.50
C THR A 85 -0.12 -4.68 5.40
N TYR A 86 -0.05 -5.43 6.52
CA TYR A 86 -0.55 -6.79 6.60
C TYR A 86 -2.05 -6.88 6.28
N THR A 87 -2.87 -6.00 6.86
CA THR A 87 -4.32 -5.93 6.55
C THR A 87 -4.56 -5.68 5.07
N GLY A 88 -3.76 -4.79 4.44
CA GLY A 88 -3.84 -4.57 2.99
C GLY A 88 -3.50 -5.82 2.17
N TYR A 89 -2.44 -6.54 2.55
CA TYR A 89 -2.07 -7.81 1.90
C TYR A 89 -3.16 -8.86 2.09
N ARG A 90 -3.64 -9.03 3.33
CA ARG A 90 -4.68 -9.99 3.67
C ARG A 90 -5.93 -9.79 2.84
N ASN A 91 -6.43 -8.55 2.76
CA ASN A 91 -7.63 -8.26 1.98
C ASN A 91 -7.51 -8.67 0.51
N LEU A 92 -6.36 -8.41 -0.12
CA LEU A 92 -6.15 -8.78 -1.52
C LEU A 92 -5.95 -10.29 -1.68
N VAL A 93 -5.18 -10.91 -0.80
CA VAL A 93 -4.87 -12.34 -0.87
C VAL A 93 -6.10 -13.18 -0.60
N GLU A 94 -6.80 -12.96 0.52
CA GLU A 94 -7.93 -13.78 0.94
C GLU A 94 -9.19 -13.53 0.11
N ASN A 95 -9.48 -12.28 -0.25
CA ASN A 95 -10.75 -11.94 -0.89
C ASN A 95 -10.70 -11.95 -2.43
N SER A 96 -9.51 -12.00 -3.03
CA SER A 96 -9.41 -11.91 -4.49
C SER A 96 -8.44 -12.93 -5.08
N ILE A 97 -7.18 -12.95 -4.63
CA ILE A 97 -6.15 -13.80 -5.24
C ILE A 97 -6.44 -15.28 -4.97
N CYS A 98 -6.59 -15.67 -3.71
CA CYS A 98 -6.80 -17.07 -3.34
C CYS A 98 -8.08 -17.65 -3.95
N PRO A 99 -9.26 -17.02 -3.86
CA PRO A 99 -10.48 -17.55 -4.47
C PRO A 99 -10.32 -17.84 -5.97
N TYR A 100 -9.72 -16.91 -6.69
CA TYR A 100 -9.51 -17.03 -8.14
C TYR A 100 -8.65 -18.25 -8.52
N PHE A 101 -7.52 -18.41 -7.81
CA PHE A 101 -6.56 -19.48 -8.12
C PHE A 101 -6.97 -20.83 -7.53
N TRP A 102 -7.75 -20.88 -6.43
CA TRP A 102 -8.32 -22.13 -5.90
C TRP A 102 -9.31 -22.75 -6.89
N GLU A 103 -10.22 -21.94 -7.43
CA GLU A 103 -11.20 -22.41 -8.42
C GLU A 103 -10.50 -23.10 -9.60
N ARG A 104 -9.35 -22.57 -10.02
CA ARG A 104 -8.57 -23.09 -11.15
C ARG A 104 -7.60 -24.19 -10.81
N ARG A 105 -7.46 -24.52 -9.52
CA ARG A 105 -6.58 -25.58 -8.97
C ARG A 105 -5.15 -25.52 -9.51
N ILE A 106 -4.60 -24.33 -9.72
CA ILE A 106 -3.26 -24.12 -10.25
C ILE A 106 -2.26 -24.35 -9.13
N THR A 107 -1.32 -25.29 -9.33
CA THR A 107 -0.22 -25.54 -8.39
C THR A 107 0.85 -24.45 -8.50
N LEU A 108 1.60 -24.21 -7.41
CA LEU A 108 2.70 -23.25 -7.40
C LEU A 108 3.74 -23.53 -8.48
N ALA A 109 4.14 -24.81 -8.64
CA ALA A 109 5.09 -25.23 -9.66
C ALA A 109 4.53 -25.19 -11.09
N GLY A 110 3.21 -25.33 -11.23
CA GLY A 110 2.50 -25.28 -12.54
C GLY A 110 2.09 -23.87 -12.95
N LEU A 111 2.23 -22.87 -12.09
CA LEU A 111 1.83 -21.49 -12.38
C LEU A 111 2.61 -20.91 -13.56
N ARG A 112 1.90 -20.36 -14.53
CA ARG A 112 2.44 -19.72 -15.74
C ARG A 112 2.16 -18.23 -15.74
N ALA A 113 2.97 -17.46 -16.48
CA ALA A 113 2.71 -16.04 -16.69
C ALA A 113 1.34 -15.79 -17.33
N SER A 114 0.87 -16.68 -18.22
CA SER A 114 -0.47 -16.60 -18.82
C SER A 114 -1.60 -16.73 -17.81
N ASP A 115 -1.40 -17.47 -16.71
CA ASP A 115 -2.44 -17.60 -15.67
C ASP A 115 -2.55 -16.32 -14.85
N VAL A 116 -1.40 -15.70 -14.54
CA VAL A 116 -1.34 -14.40 -13.83
C VAL A 116 -1.86 -13.28 -14.74
N GLN A 117 -1.52 -13.31 -16.03
CA GLN A 117 -2.04 -12.35 -17.02
C GLN A 117 -3.55 -12.43 -17.11
N ARG A 118 -4.12 -13.64 -17.27
CA ARG A 118 -5.58 -13.85 -17.32
C ARG A 118 -6.27 -13.33 -16.07
N TYR A 119 -5.66 -13.51 -14.89
CA TYR A 119 -6.19 -12.94 -13.66
C TYR A 119 -6.33 -11.42 -13.73
N TYR A 120 -5.32 -10.71 -14.28
CA TYR A 120 -5.39 -9.25 -14.44
C TYR A 120 -6.42 -8.83 -15.47
N ASP A 121 -6.54 -9.58 -16.57
CA ASP A 121 -7.50 -9.31 -17.62
C ASP A 121 -8.94 -9.50 -17.12
N ASP A 122 -9.21 -10.56 -16.34
CA ASP A 122 -10.49 -10.82 -15.71
C ASP A 122 -10.86 -9.73 -14.68
N LEU A 123 -9.88 -9.24 -13.90
CA LEU A 123 -10.08 -8.10 -12.98
C LEU A 123 -10.41 -6.82 -13.75
N LEU A 124 -9.73 -6.53 -14.85
CA LEU A 124 -10.03 -5.37 -15.71
C LEU A 124 -11.44 -5.47 -16.28
N ALA A 125 -11.80 -6.64 -16.81
CA ALA A 125 -13.13 -6.89 -17.36
C ALA A 125 -14.26 -6.74 -16.31
N SER A 126 -13.96 -7.04 -15.03
CA SER A 126 -14.90 -6.81 -13.91
C SER A 126 -14.95 -5.36 -13.41
N GLY A 127 -14.21 -4.43 -14.04
CA GLY A 127 -14.21 -3.01 -13.70
C GLY A 127 -13.23 -2.62 -12.58
N VAL A 128 -12.33 -3.52 -12.17
CA VAL A 128 -11.27 -3.19 -11.21
C VAL A 128 -10.25 -2.25 -11.85
N SER A 129 -9.92 -1.16 -11.16
CA SER A 129 -8.99 -0.17 -11.71
C SER A 129 -7.57 -0.73 -11.90
N GLY A 130 -6.85 -0.27 -12.93
CA GLY A 130 -5.45 -0.64 -13.17
C GLY A 130 -4.55 -0.38 -11.98
N ASN A 131 -4.77 0.70 -11.22
CA ASN A 131 -4.03 0.98 -10.00
C ASN A 131 -4.26 -0.08 -8.90
N THR A 132 -5.48 -0.61 -8.79
CA THR A 132 -5.78 -1.71 -7.86
C THR A 132 -5.07 -2.99 -8.31
N ILE A 133 -5.07 -3.30 -9.62
CA ILE A 133 -4.39 -4.48 -10.16
C ILE A 133 -2.87 -4.41 -9.92
N LEU A 134 -2.27 -3.22 -9.95
CA LEU A 134 -0.87 -3.04 -9.56
C LEU A 134 -0.60 -3.45 -8.10
N HIS A 135 -1.57 -3.29 -7.19
CA HIS A 135 -1.45 -3.81 -5.83
C HIS A 135 -1.55 -5.34 -5.77
N HIS A 136 -2.43 -5.97 -6.58
CA HIS A 136 -2.47 -7.42 -6.74
C HIS A 136 -1.14 -7.95 -7.27
N HIS A 137 -0.63 -7.34 -8.35
CA HIS A 137 0.68 -7.66 -8.91
C HIS A 137 1.79 -7.59 -7.86
N ALA A 138 1.85 -6.51 -7.07
CA ALA A 138 2.88 -6.34 -6.05
C ALA A 138 2.88 -7.47 -5.00
N ASN A 139 1.69 -7.97 -4.61
CA ASN A 139 1.57 -9.10 -3.69
C ASN A 139 2.02 -10.42 -4.33
N ILE A 140 1.50 -10.74 -5.53
CA ILE A 140 1.87 -11.95 -6.28
C ILE A 140 3.37 -11.98 -6.57
N HIS A 141 3.91 -10.88 -7.10
CA HIS A 141 5.32 -10.74 -7.42
C HIS A 141 6.21 -10.92 -6.19
N LYS A 142 5.86 -10.30 -5.05
CA LYS A 142 6.63 -10.43 -3.82
C LYS A 142 6.59 -11.85 -3.27
N ALA A 143 5.43 -12.50 -3.29
CA ALA A 143 5.28 -13.89 -2.86
C ALA A 143 6.10 -14.84 -3.74
N LEU A 144 6.02 -14.70 -5.06
CA LEU A 144 6.81 -15.52 -5.99
C LEU A 144 8.32 -15.24 -5.89
N LYS A 145 8.74 -14.00 -5.62
CA LYS A 145 10.15 -13.69 -5.33
C LYS A 145 10.63 -14.42 -4.08
N ASP A 146 9.80 -14.51 -3.05
CA ASP A 146 10.10 -15.29 -1.85
C ASP A 146 10.11 -16.80 -2.15
N ALA A 147 9.22 -17.31 -3.03
CA ALA A 147 9.19 -18.69 -3.49
C ALA A 147 10.49 -19.09 -4.23
N VAL A 148 10.99 -18.20 -5.11
CA VAL A 148 12.28 -18.41 -5.80
C VAL A 148 13.42 -18.48 -4.79
N ARG A 149 13.45 -17.57 -3.81
CA ARG A 149 14.49 -17.57 -2.75
C ARG A 149 14.47 -18.83 -1.89
N LEU A 150 13.30 -19.47 -1.76
CA LEU A 150 13.10 -20.71 -0.99
C LEU A 150 13.23 -21.96 -1.86
N ASP A 151 13.67 -21.83 -3.12
CA ASP A 151 13.82 -22.92 -4.10
C ASP A 151 12.51 -23.71 -4.35
N LEU A 152 11.34 -23.09 -4.13
CA LEU A 152 10.04 -23.68 -4.40
C LEU A 152 9.68 -23.61 -5.89
N VAL A 153 10.18 -22.59 -6.59
CA VAL A 153 10.06 -22.39 -8.05
C VAL A 153 11.37 -21.86 -8.62
N ASP A 154 11.63 -22.16 -9.89
CA ASP A 154 12.91 -21.77 -10.54
C ASP A 154 12.95 -20.26 -10.91
N ARG A 155 11.79 -19.63 -11.14
CA ARG A 155 11.67 -18.23 -11.58
C ARG A 155 10.39 -17.60 -11.12
N ASN A 156 10.38 -16.26 -11.05
CA ASN A 156 9.19 -15.49 -10.79
C ASN A 156 8.44 -15.22 -12.11
N VAL A 157 7.33 -15.91 -12.34
CA VAL A 157 6.54 -15.74 -13.56
C VAL A 157 5.85 -14.37 -13.64
N ALA A 158 5.70 -13.65 -12.51
CA ALA A 158 5.16 -12.31 -12.51
C ALA A 158 6.11 -11.24 -13.06
N ASP A 159 7.39 -11.56 -13.31
CA ASP A 159 8.36 -10.62 -13.90
C ASP A 159 8.03 -10.31 -15.37
N ILE A 160 7.39 -11.25 -16.08
CA ILE A 160 7.15 -11.18 -17.54
C ILE A 160 5.70 -10.90 -17.90
N VAL A 161 4.81 -10.64 -16.93
CA VAL A 161 3.41 -10.27 -17.19
C VAL A 161 3.30 -8.80 -17.56
N GLU A 162 2.36 -8.48 -18.46
CA GLU A 162 2.05 -7.11 -18.79
C GLU A 162 1.24 -6.47 -17.65
N ARG A 163 1.75 -5.37 -17.11
CA ARG A 163 1.12 -4.62 -16.02
C ARG A 163 0.27 -3.49 -16.56
N PRO A 164 -0.92 -3.23 -16.00
CA PRO A 164 -1.69 -2.05 -16.33
C PRO A 164 -0.86 -0.78 -16.14
N LYS A 165 -1.04 0.20 -17.01
CA LYS A 165 -0.42 1.51 -16.84
C LYS A 165 -0.97 2.18 -15.58
N LYS A 166 -0.07 2.75 -14.77
CA LYS A 166 -0.47 3.53 -13.62
C LYS A 166 -1.18 4.80 -14.09
N VAL A 167 -2.43 4.96 -13.66
CA VAL A 167 -3.16 6.21 -13.87
C VAL A 167 -2.78 7.17 -12.74
N PRO A 168 -2.13 8.30 -13.03
CA PRO A 168 -1.80 9.28 -12.01
C PRO A 168 -3.08 9.87 -11.43
N TYR A 169 -3.09 10.05 -10.12
CA TYR A 169 -4.17 10.77 -9.46
C TYR A 169 -3.91 12.27 -9.61
N ILE A 170 -4.88 13.01 -10.13
CA ILE A 170 -4.85 14.48 -10.17
C ILE A 170 -5.47 14.98 -8.86
N PRO A 171 -4.69 15.63 -7.98
CA PRO A 171 -5.21 16.17 -6.73
C PRO A 171 -6.29 17.22 -7.00
N ARG A 172 -7.40 17.12 -6.26
CA ARG A 172 -8.40 18.17 -6.22
C ARG A 172 -8.12 19.02 -4.98
N TYR A 173 -8.10 20.31 -5.11
CA TYR A 173 -7.91 21.24 -4.00
C TYR A 173 -8.90 22.39 -4.12
N TYR A 174 -9.22 23.02 -3.01
CA TYR A 174 -10.09 24.19 -2.95
C TYR A 174 -9.30 25.46 -3.22
N SER A 175 -9.97 26.45 -3.83
CA SER A 175 -9.50 27.83 -3.80
C SER A 175 -9.58 28.39 -2.37
N LEU A 176 -9.05 29.59 -2.15
CA LEU A 176 -9.16 30.26 -0.86
C LEU A 176 -10.63 30.54 -0.51
N GLU A 177 -11.43 30.97 -1.50
CA GLU A 177 -12.85 31.26 -1.37
C GLU A 177 -13.65 30.00 -1.01
N GLU A 178 -13.41 28.88 -1.72
CA GLU A 178 -14.03 27.57 -1.41
C GLU A 178 -13.64 27.06 -0.02
N ALA A 179 -12.38 27.26 0.37
CA ALA A 179 -11.91 26.88 1.70
C ALA A 179 -12.58 27.71 2.81
N ASN A 180 -12.73 29.00 2.60
CA ASN A 180 -13.43 29.89 3.53
C ASN A 180 -14.92 29.53 3.61
N GLU A 181 -15.59 29.29 2.48
CA GLU A 181 -16.99 28.85 2.45
C GLU A 181 -17.19 27.55 3.24
N LEU A 182 -16.30 26.57 3.07
CA LEU A 182 -16.32 25.33 3.85
C LEU A 182 -16.21 25.61 5.35
N LEU A 183 -15.26 26.45 5.76
CA LEU A 183 -15.05 26.80 7.16
C LEU A 183 -16.25 27.54 7.74
N ASP A 184 -16.84 28.46 7.02
CA ASP A 184 -18.03 29.21 7.50
C ASP A 184 -19.23 28.27 7.72
N LYS A 185 -19.47 27.31 6.83
CA LYS A 185 -20.54 26.32 6.98
C LYS A 185 -20.28 25.31 8.11
N LEU A 186 -19.02 25.07 8.46
CA LEU A 186 -18.64 24.15 9.53
C LEU A 186 -18.73 24.76 10.94
N ARG A 187 -18.91 26.06 11.08
CA ARG A 187 -18.98 26.73 12.42
C ARG A 187 -20.04 26.07 13.29
N GLY A 188 -19.64 25.68 14.51
CA GLY A 188 -20.52 24.96 15.44
C GLY A 188 -20.76 23.48 15.14
N HIS A 189 -20.23 22.98 14.05
CA HIS A 189 -20.32 21.54 13.72
C HIS A 189 -19.09 20.79 14.27
N TRP A 190 -19.25 19.56 14.73
CA TRP A 190 -18.14 18.76 15.31
C TRP A 190 -16.97 18.53 14.36
N LEU A 191 -17.19 18.56 13.04
CA LEU A 191 -16.13 18.46 12.02
C LEU A 191 -15.26 19.72 11.94
N TRP A 192 -15.66 20.84 12.56
CA TRP A 192 -14.93 22.11 12.51
C TRP A 192 -13.46 21.94 12.87
N LEU A 193 -13.20 21.42 14.06
CA LEU A 193 -11.85 21.29 14.58
C LEU A 193 -10.98 20.33 13.75
N PRO A 194 -11.40 19.07 13.44
CA PRO A 194 -10.60 18.20 12.58
C PRO A 194 -10.39 18.76 11.18
N VAL A 195 -11.35 19.47 10.59
CA VAL A 195 -11.20 20.02 9.23
C VAL A 195 -10.26 21.22 9.22
N ILE A 196 -10.36 22.15 10.18
CA ILE A 196 -9.45 23.30 10.25
C ILE A 196 -7.99 22.84 10.46
N LEU A 197 -7.76 21.83 11.27
CA LEU A 197 -6.42 21.26 11.46
C LEU A 197 -5.89 20.59 10.18
N CYS A 198 -6.75 19.88 9.44
CA CYS A 198 -6.40 19.35 8.13
C CYS A 198 -6.06 20.44 7.12
N LEU A 199 -6.86 21.52 7.09
CA LEU A 199 -6.73 22.58 6.11
C LEU A 199 -5.54 23.50 6.43
N PHE A 200 -5.41 23.93 7.69
CA PHE A 200 -4.40 24.89 8.11
C PHE A 200 -3.00 24.26 8.16
N TYR A 201 -2.87 23.11 8.82
CA TYR A 201 -1.57 22.43 8.98
C TYR A 201 -1.30 21.37 7.91
N GLY A 202 -2.23 21.08 7.03
CA GLY A 202 -2.09 20.04 6.04
C GLY A 202 -1.91 18.65 6.67
N LEU A 203 -2.53 18.37 7.81
CA LEU A 203 -2.35 17.13 8.55
C LEU A 203 -2.93 15.94 7.80
N ARG A 204 -2.23 14.79 7.92
CA ARG A 204 -2.80 13.51 7.47
C ARG A 204 -3.93 13.10 8.41
N ARG A 205 -4.91 12.36 7.89
CA ARG A 205 -6.04 11.85 8.69
C ARG A 205 -5.58 11.19 10.00
N SER A 206 -4.56 10.35 9.95
CA SER A 206 -4.02 9.68 11.14
C SER A 206 -3.34 10.64 12.13
N GLU A 207 -2.78 11.74 11.66
CA GLU A 207 -2.18 12.79 12.48
C GLU A 207 -3.28 13.55 13.23
N VAL A 208 -4.33 14.02 12.51
CA VAL A 208 -5.48 14.71 13.13
C VAL A 208 -6.15 13.85 14.19
N LEU A 209 -6.38 12.57 13.89
CA LEU A 209 -6.99 11.63 14.83
C LEU A 209 -6.09 11.28 16.02
N GLY A 210 -4.79 11.53 15.88
CA GLY A 210 -3.78 11.24 16.90
C GLY A 210 -3.40 12.44 17.77
N ILE A 211 -3.77 13.67 17.44
CA ILE A 211 -3.41 14.82 18.27
C ILE A 211 -4.02 14.69 19.67
N GLN A 212 -3.18 14.85 20.69
CA GLN A 212 -3.54 14.82 22.09
C GLN A 212 -3.27 16.18 22.74
N TRP A 213 -3.88 16.47 23.88
CA TRP A 213 -3.65 17.73 24.59
C TRP A 213 -2.19 17.96 24.98
N ARG A 214 -1.42 16.90 25.26
CA ARG A 214 0.03 17.00 25.50
C ARG A 214 0.84 17.52 24.31
N SER A 215 0.25 17.53 23.11
CA SER A 215 0.89 18.04 21.89
C SER A 215 0.77 19.56 21.74
N ILE A 216 -0.02 20.21 22.59
CA ILE A 216 -0.32 21.64 22.54
C ILE A 216 0.46 22.37 23.62
N ASP A 217 1.31 23.29 23.22
CA ASP A 217 2.01 24.19 24.15
C ASP A 217 1.53 25.62 23.92
N PHE A 218 0.61 26.08 24.78
CA PHE A 218 0.10 27.45 24.75
C PHE A 218 1.11 28.49 25.18
N SER A 219 2.14 28.13 25.99
CA SER A 219 3.12 29.06 26.49
C SER A 219 4.16 29.46 25.44
N VAL A 220 4.54 28.52 24.60
CA VAL A 220 5.47 28.69 23.47
C VAL A 220 4.72 28.97 22.16
N GLY A 221 3.41 28.72 22.11
CA GLY A 221 2.60 28.86 20.88
C GLY A 221 2.95 27.81 19.83
N THR A 222 3.01 26.54 20.20
CA THR A 222 3.36 25.45 19.26
C THR A 222 2.45 24.24 19.38
N ILE A 223 2.35 23.50 18.26
CA ILE A 223 1.71 22.20 18.19
C ILE A 223 2.70 21.15 17.67
N GLN A 224 2.83 20.04 18.40
CA GLN A 224 3.74 18.95 18.06
C GLN A 224 2.98 17.83 17.37
N ILE A 225 3.38 17.49 16.14
CA ILE A 225 2.82 16.39 15.38
C ILE A 225 3.75 15.18 15.52
N GLN A 226 3.47 14.34 16.52
CA GLN A 226 4.31 13.19 16.86
C GLN A 226 3.51 11.90 17.11
N HIS A 227 2.21 12.03 17.36
CA HIS A 227 1.32 10.90 17.62
C HIS A 227 0.38 10.68 16.43
N THR A 228 0.11 9.43 16.09
CA THR A 228 -0.85 9.06 15.05
C THR A 228 -1.80 8.02 15.57
N ARG A 229 -3.05 8.08 15.11
CA ARG A 229 -4.06 7.08 15.42
C ARG A 229 -4.53 6.40 14.16
N VAL A 230 -4.36 5.08 14.10
CA VAL A 230 -4.73 4.26 12.95
C VAL A 230 -5.58 3.08 13.38
N TYR A 231 -6.48 2.65 12.50
CA TYR A 231 -7.19 1.41 12.70
C TYR A 231 -6.30 0.23 12.32
N GLN A 232 -6.27 -0.75 13.18
CA GLN A 232 -5.64 -2.05 12.93
C GLN A 232 -6.65 -3.12 13.21
N GLU A 233 -6.52 -4.22 12.53
CA GLU A 233 -7.25 -5.43 12.85
C GLU A 233 -6.37 -6.29 13.75
N VAL A 234 -6.86 -6.53 14.96
CA VAL A 234 -6.24 -7.40 15.96
C VAL A 234 -7.30 -8.43 16.32
N ASP A 235 -7.00 -9.71 16.10
CA ASP A 235 -7.90 -10.82 16.38
C ASP A 235 -9.33 -10.62 15.80
N ASP A 236 -9.37 -10.31 14.49
CA ASP A 236 -10.56 -10.04 13.69
C ASP A 236 -11.43 -8.85 14.18
N ARG A 237 -10.92 -8.06 15.13
CA ARG A 237 -11.55 -6.83 15.58
C ARG A 237 -10.78 -5.60 15.08
N LYS A 238 -11.55 -4.63 14.57
CA LYS A 238 -10.97 -3.33 14.19
C LYS A 238 -10.72 -2.52 15.46
N VAL A 239 -9.47 -2.44 15.86
CA VAL A 239 -9.04 -1.68 17.04
C VAL A 239 -8.33 -0.41 16.58
N SER A 240 -8.64 0.70 17.23
CA SER A 240 -7.91 1.94 17.03
C SER A 240 -6.69 1.96 17.93
N VAL A 241 -5.51 2.11 17.32
CA VAL A 241 -4.24 2.11 18.05
C VAL A 241 -3.55 3.44 17.84
N GLY A 242 -3.26 4.12 18.94
CA GLY A 242 -2.38 5.27 19.01
C GLY A 242 -0.91 4.83 18.96
N ARG A 243 -0.07 5.62 18.29
CA ARG A 243 1.38 5.37 18.19
C ARG A 243 2.16 6.67 18.28
N ASP A 244 3.12 6.73 19.19
CA ASP A 244 4.08 7.84 19.32
C ASP A 244 5.19 7.79 18.26
N THR A 245 5.38 6.65 17.59
CA THR A 245 6.38 6.51 16.54
C THR A 245 5.75 6.64 15.17
N MET A 246 6.07 7.71 14.44
CA MET A 246 5.77 7.82 13.03
C MET A 246 6.70 6.92 12.21
N LYS A 247 6.20 6.35 11.11
CA LYS A 247 6.98 5.49 10.20
C LYS A 247 8.26 6.15 9.67
N GLN A 248 8.30 7.48 9.66
CA GLN A 248 9.44 8.26 9.18
C GLN A 248 9.69 9.44 10.13
N LYS A 249 10.95 9.66 10.52
CA LYS A 249 11.37 10.79 11.35
C LYS A 249 10.94 12.15 10.78
N ALA A 250 10.91 12.31 9.46
CA ALA A 250 10.45 13.52 8.78
C ALA A 250 8.97 13.88 9.02
N SER A 251 8.16 12.94 9.51
CA SER A 251 6.75 13.21 9.84
C SER A 251 6.59 13.83 11.23
N CYS A 252 7.54 13.64 12.14
CA CYS A 252 7.56 14.32 13.44
C CYS A 252 8.00 15.77 13.23
N ARG A 253 7.14 16.72 13.59
CA ARG A 253 7.42 18.14 13.40
C ARG A 253 6.70 18.97 14.44
N THR A 254 7.28 20.11 14.78
CA THR A 254 6.67 21.16 15.60
C THR A 254 6.28 22.30 14.68
N LEU A 255 5.03 22.74 14.77
CA LEU A 255 4.48 23.79 13.95
C LEU A 255 4.07 24.96 14.83
N PRO A 256 4.19 26.23 14.37
CA PRO A 256 3.71 27.38 15.10
C PRO A 256 2.19 27.35 15.21
N MET A 257 1.68 27.86 16.31
CA MET A 257 0.25 27.99 16.61
C MET A 257 -0.11 29.49 16.65
N PRO A 258 -0.62 30.06 15.55
CA PRO A 258 -1.08 31.45 15.53
C PRO A 258 -2.21 31.69 16.53
N GLU A 259 -2.42 32.97 16.86
CA GLU A 259 -3.40 33.39 17.87
C GLU A 259 -4.82 32.87 17.55
N GLU A 260 -5.22 32.85 16.28
CA GLU A 260 -6.55 32.37 15.84
C GLU A 260 -6.71 30.88 16.15
N ILE A 261 -5.69 30.07 15.89
CA ILE A 261 -5.73 28.63 16.21
C ILE A 261 -5.66 28.43 17.74
N ALA A 262 -4.83 29.21 18.43
CA ALA A 262 -4.75 29.16 19.89
C ALA A 262 -6.10 29.49 20.53
N ALA A 263 -6.80 30.50 20.05
CA ALA A 263 -8.13 30.88 20.53
C ALA A 263 -9.16 29.74 20.34
N ILE A 264 -9.17 29.09 19.16
CA ILE A 264 -10.03 27.94 18.89
C ILE A 264 -9.74 26.79 19.86
N LEU A 265 -8.47 26.47 20.09
CA LEU A 265 -8.08 25.40 21.01
C LEU A 265 -8.37 25.73 22.47
N GLN A 266 -8.20 26.98 22.87
CA GLN A 266 -8.57 27.45 24.22
C GLN A 266 -10.09 27.40 24.44
N GLU A 267 -10.88 27.79 23.45
CA GLU A 267 -12.33 27.67 23.51
C GLU A 267 -12.76 26.21 23.64
N GLU A 268 -12.18 25.31 22.84
CA GLU A 268 -12.45 23.87 22.92
C GLU A 268 -12.06 23.31 24.30
N LYS A 269 -10.93 23.76 24.87
CA LYS A 269 -10.51 23.40 26.22
C LYS A 269 -11.54 23.83 27.25
N ARG A 270 -11.98 25.10 27.19
CA ARG A 270 -12.97 25.63 28.13
C ARG A 270 -14.30 24.89 28.04
N ASN A 271 -14.76 24.60 26.81
CA ASN A 271 -16.02 23.90 26.59
C ASN A 271 -16.04 22.50 27.16
N ARG A 272 -14.90 21.79 27.14
CA ARG A 272 -14.80 20.40 27.62
C ARG A 272 -14.36 20.25 29.06
N TYR A 273 -13.49 21.12 29.53
CA TYR A 273 -12.81 20.95 30.83
C TYR A 273 -12.96 22.15 31.77
N GLY A 274 -13.59 23.24 31.31
CA GLY A 274 -13.68 24.48 32.08
C GLY A 274 -12.28 25.01 32.41
N GLU A 275 -12.03 25.23 33.70
CA GLU A 275 -10.73 25.69 34.22
C GLU A 275 -9.74 24.53 34.49
N GLU A 276 -10.20 23.27 34.35
CA GLU A 276 -9.35 22.12 34.63
C GLU A 276 -8.30 21.94 33.53
N THR A 277 -7.17 21.34 33.89
CA THR A 277 -6.15 20.93 32.92
C THR A 277 -6.59 19.65 32.24
N PRO A 278 -6.68 19.63 30.91
CA PRO A 278 -7.04 18.42 30.17
C PRO A 278 -6.05 17.29 30.49
N PRO A 279 -6.51 16.04 30.67
CA PRO A 279 -5.62 14.91 30.74
C PRO A 279 -4.72 14.86 29.47
N PRO A 280 -3.40 14.77 29.62
CA PRO A 280 -2.45 14.94 28.50
C PRO A 280 -2.65 13.93 27.37
N GLU A 281 -3.15 12.74 27.68
CA GLU A 281 -3.39 11.65 26.74
C GLU A 281 -4.74 11.75 26.01
N ASN A 282 -5.63 12.66 26.44
CA ASN A 282 -6.94 12.80 25.78
C ASN A 282 -6.77 13.37 24.37
N TYR A 283 -7.52 12.79 23.44
CA TYR A 283 -7.51 13.23 22.06
C TYR A 283 -8.22 14.58 21.89
N LEU A 284 -7.63 15.41 21.02
CA LEU A 284 -8.15 16.73 20.71
C LEU A 284 -9.43 16.65 19.88
N CYS A 285 -9.46 15.78 18.88
CA CYS A 285 -10.61 15.62 17.97
C CYS A 285 -11.50 14.45 18.43
N LEU A 286 -12.74 14.74 18.77
CA LEU A 286 -13.74 13.77 19.22
C LEU A 286 -14.96 13.79 18.28
N ASN A 287 -15.72 12.69 18.29
CA ASN A 287 -17.02 12.61 17.62
C ASN A 287 -18.14 13.29 18.48
N PRO A 288 -19.38 13.40 17.99
CA PRO A 288 -20.47 14.01 18.76
C PRO A 288 -20.77 13.34 20.10
N GLU A 289 -20.42 12.05 20.25
CA GLU A 289 -20.59 11.28 21.47
C GLU A 289 -19.45 11.48 22.49
N GLY A 290 -18.46 12.34 22.16
CA GLY A 290 -17.30 12.60 23.00
C GLY A 290 -16.21 11.52 22.93
N GLU A 291 -16.31 10.59 21.97
CA GLU A 291 -15.38 9.48 21.78
C GLU A 291 -14.35 9.79 20.70
N PRO A 292 -13.17 9.17 20.77
CA PRO A 292 -12.15 9.32 19.75
C PRO A 292 -12.65 8.87 18.37
N ILE A 293 -12.56 9.74 17.36
CA ILE A 293 -13.16 9.57 16.03
C ILE A 293 -12.59 8.33 15.32
N ALA A 294 -13.46 7.48 14.77
CA ALA A 294 -13.07 6.39 13.89
C ALA A 294 -12.58 6.92 12.53
N SER A 295 -11.49 6.35 12.01
CA SER A 295 -10.82 6.83 10.78
C SER A 295 -11.75 6.90 9.56
N ASN A 296 -12.59 5.87 9.36
CA ASN A 296 -13.53 5.86 8.24
C ASN A 296 -14.71 6.80 8.50
N TYR A 297 -15.15 6.93 9.76
CA TYR A 297 -16.23 7.81 10.16
C TYR A 297 -15.91 9.27 9.82
N LEU A 298 -14.72 9.77 10.17
CA LEU A 298 -14.31 11.14 9.81
C LEU A 298 -14.40 11.40 8.30
N SER A 299 -13.89 10.45 7.48
CA SER A 299 -13.89 10.63 6.03
C SER A 299 -15.29 10.56 5.42
N GLN A 300 -16.16 9.71 5.94
CA GLN A 300 -17.54 9.55 5.49
C GLN A 300 -18.39 10.76 5.90
N SER A 301 -18.28 11.19 7.16
CA SER A 301 -19.00 12.36 7.67
C SER A 301 -18.58 13.65 6.95
N PHE A 302 -17.28 13.80 6.65
CA PHE A 302 -16.81 14.94 5.83
C PHE A 302 -17.44 14.92 4.43
N LYS A 303 -17.45 13.77 3.77
CA LYS A 303 -18.07 13.65 2.44
C LYS A 303 -19.57 13.91 2.49
N GLN A 304 -20.26 13.41 3.51
CA GLN A 304 -21.68 13.64 3.72
C GLN A 304 -21.96 15.13 3.95
N PHE A 305 -21.19 15.79 4.81
CA PHE A 305 -21.29 17.22 5.07
C PHE A 305 -21.18 18.05 3.79
N LEU A 306 -20.21 17.76 2.91
CA LEU A 306 -20.05 18.46 1.64
C LEU A 306 -21.31 18.36 0.76
N ARG A 307 -21.93 17.17 0.71
CA ARG A 307 -23.15 16.93 -0.07
C ARG A 307 -24.35 17.67 0.50
N GLU A 308 -24.56 17.60 1.81
CA GLU A 308 -25.68 18.26 2.51
C GLU A 308 -25.65 19.78 2.36
N HIS A 309 -24.45 20.35 2.25
CA HIS A 309 -24.25 21.79 2.09
C HIS A 309 -23.99 22.23 0.65
N SER A 310 -24.17 21.33 -0.33
CA SER A 310 -23.95 21.59 -1.76
C SER A 310 -22.55 22.13 -2.08
N LEU A 311 -21.54 21.71 -1.31
CA LEU A 311 -20.14 22.06 -1.55
C LEU A 311 -19.52 21.10 -2.56
N ARG A 312 -18.52 21.57 -3.30
CA ARG A 312 -17.78 20.73 -4.25
C ARG A 312 -17.13 19.55 -3.53
N GLU A 313 -17.44 18.33 -3.97
CA GLU A 313 -16.91 17.11 -3.33
C GLU A 313 -15.41 16.98 -3.54
N ILE A 314 -14.67 16.95 -2.45
CA ILE A 314 -13.26 16.56 -2.35
C ILE A 314 -13.10 15.50 -1.26
N ARG A 315 -11.96 14.80 -1.27
CA ARG A 315 -11.63 13.87 -0.18
C ARG A 315 -11.06 14.65 1.02
N LEU A 316 -11.20 14.11 2.21
CA LEU A 316 -10.56 14.70 3.40
C LEU A 316 -9.05 14.93 3.22
N HIS A 317 -8.37 14.00 2.51
CA HIS A 317 -6.93 14.16 2.23
C HIS A 317 -6.63 15.32 1.27
N ASP A 318 -7.58 15.74 0.45
CA ASP A 318 -7.42 16.84 -0.48
C ASP A 318 -7.37 18.21 0.22
N LEU A 319 -7.81 18.30 1.51
CA LEU A 319 -7.56 19.48 2.35
C LEU A 319 -6.07 19.72 2.57
N ARG A 320 -5.27 18.67 2.66
CA ARG A 320 -3.81 18.78 2.70
C ARG A 320 -3.24 19.29 1.38
N HIS A 321 -3.81 18.88 0.26
CA HIS A 321 -3.44 19.44 -1.05
C HIS A 321 -3.85 20.90 -1.15
N THR A 322 -5.01 21.27 -0.59
CA THR A 322 -5.46 22.68 -0.46
C THR A 322 -4.47 23.50 0.36
N CYS A 323 -4.05 23.03 1.54
CA CYS A 323 -3.02 23.68 2.35
C CYS A 323 -1.73 23.94 1.54
N ALA A 324 -1.22 22.90 0.89
CA ALA A 324 -0.02 22.98 0.08
C ALA A 324 -0.18 24.00 -1.07
N SER A 325 -1.31 23.96 -1.78
CA SER A 325 -1.64 24.86 -2.88
C SER A 325 -1.66 26.32 -2.42
N LEU A 326 -2.33 26.60 -1.30
CA LEU A 326 -2.42 27.96 -0.73
C LEU A 326 -1.05 28.50 -0.29
N LEU A 327 -0.19 27.66 0.31
CA LEU A 327 1.16 28.04 0.67
C LEU A 327 2.01 28.36 -0.57
N ILE A 328 1.92 27.53 -1.61
CA ILE A 328 2.64 27.72 -2.88
C ILE A 328 2.17 29.00 -3.58
N GLN A 329 0.84 29.25 -3.63
CA GLN A 329 0.28 30.48 -4.20
C GLN A 329 0.76 31.75 -3.46
N ARG A 330 1.03 31.64 -2.17
CA ARG A 330 1.65 32.71 -1.36
C ARG A 330 3.17 32.77 -1.49
N ARG A 331 3.76 32.04 -2.45
CA ARG A 331 5.18 32.01 -2.76
C ARG A 331 6.06 31.47 -1.61
N THR A 332 5.49 30.64 -0.72
CA THR A 332 6.29 29.94 0.28
C THR A 332 7.27 29.00 -0.39
N PRO A 333 8.56 29.02 -0.02
CA PRO A 333 9.56 28.14 -0.61
C PRO A 333 9.16 26.66 -0.49
N LEU A 334 9.39 25.87 -1.55
CA LEU A 334 8.98 24.45 -1.58
C LEU A 334 9.55 23.60 -0.43
N ILE A 335 10.75 23.96 0.03
CA ILE A 335 11.38 23.27 1.15
C ILE A 335 10.61 23.52 2.47
N GLU A 336 10.11 24.73 2.68
CA GLU A 336 9.30 25.08 3.83
C GLU A 336 7.93 24.42 3.75
N VAL A 337 7.29 24.38 2.57
CA VAL A 337 6.04 23.62 2.33
C VAL A 337 6.25 22.14 2.63
N GLN A 338 7.38 21.56 2.20
CA GLN A 338 7.73 20.17 2.51
C GLN A 338 7.84 19.94 4.02
N GLN A 339 8.54 20.81 4.74
CA GLN A 339 8.73 20.72 6.19
C GLN A 339 7.41 20.91 6.93
N TRP A 340 6.60 21.90 6.53
CA TRP A 340 5.27 22.16 7.08
C TRP A 340 4.38 20.93 7.01
N LEU A 341 4.32 20.33 5.83
CA LEU A 341 3.51 19.14 5.59
C LEU A 341 4.12 17.85 6.17
N GLY A 342 5.42 17.80 6.39
CA GLY A 342 6.14 16.57 6.76
C GLY A 342 6.16 15.56 5.62
N HIS A 343 6.50 16.00 4.38
CA HIS A 343 6.75 15.11 3.26
C HIS A 343 8.16 14.54 3.35
N SER A 344 8.29 13.23 3.21
CA SER A 344 9.59 12.55 3.27
C SER A 344 10.49 12.84 2.06
N THR A 345 9.88 13.22 0.94
CA THR A 345 10.59 13.56 -0.31
C THR A 345 10.06 14.86 -0.90
N LEU A 346 10.96 15.63 -1.50
CA LEU A 346 10.59 16.87 -2.17
C LEU A 346 9.74 16.61 -3.43
N SER A 347 9.90 15.44 -4.07
CA SER A 347 9.16 15.10 -5.30
C SER A 347 7.65 15.17 -5.10
N THR A 348 7.14 14.73 -3.93
CA THR A 348 5.69 14.80 -3.62
C THR A 348 5.17 16.24 -3.60
N THR A 349 5.98 17.21 -3.16
CA THR A 349 5.64 18.63 -3.17
C THR A 349 5.83 19.23 -4.54
N ALA A 350 6.88 18.82 -5.27
CA ALA A 350 7.19 19.27 -6.61
C ALA A 350 6.13 18.85 -7.65
N ASP A 351 5.60 17.63 -7.54
CA ASP A 351 4.52 17.16 -8.42
C ASP A 351 3.26 18.05 -8.28
N LEU A 352 2.92 18.45 -7.06
CA LEU A 352 1.82 19.40 -6.83
C LEU A 352 2.13 20.79 -7.40
N TYR A 353 3.38 21.27 -7.23
CA TYR A 353 3.83 22.55 -7.78
C TYR A 353 3.74 22.59 -9.30
N ALA A 354 4.17 21.53 -9.99
CA ALA A 354 4.11 21.46 -11.45
C ALA A 354 2.66 21.58 -11.97
N HIS A 355 1.70 20.97 -11.29
CA HIS A 355 0.29 21.13 -11.64
C HIS A 355 -0.21 22.57 -11.45
N LEU A 356 0.10 23.20 -10.32
CA LEU A 356 -0.29 24.59 -10.03
C LEU A 356 0.33 25.57 -11.02
N GLU A 357 1.60 25.38 -11.36
CA GLU A 357 2.30 26.22 -12.35
C GLU A 357 1.67 26.10 -13.74
N TYR A 358 1.24 24.90 -14.13
CA TYR A 358 0.54 24.69 -15.39
C TYR A 358 -0.84 25.37 -15.41
N GLU A 359 -1.63 25.28 -14.35
CA GLU A 359 -2.92 25.97 -14.24
C GLU A 359 -2.75 27.49 -14.26
N THR A 360 -1.74 28.03 -13.58
CA THR A 360 -1.39 29.45 -13.63
C THR A 360 -1.01 29.89 -15.05
N LYS A 361 -0.25 29.08 -15.78
CA LYS A 361 0.11 29.32 -17.19
C LYS A 361 -1.13 29.27 -18.09
N LEU A 362 -2.06 28.34 -17.85
CA LEU A 362 -3.33 28.22 -18.58
C LEU A 362 -4.21 29.47 -18.37
N ALA A 363 -4.36 29.92 -17.13
CA ALA A 363 -5.11 31.14 -16.80
C ALA A 363 -4.49 32.38 -17.45
N SER A 364 -3.14 32.48 -17.43
CA SER A 364 -2.40 33.55 -18.11
C SER A 364 -2.61 33.51 -19.62
N ALA A 365 -2.56 32.32 -20.24
CA ALA A 365 -2.82 32.14 -21.66
C ALA A 365 -4.26 32.51 -22.07
N GLN A 366 -5.25 32.21 -21.21
CA GLN A 366 -6.64 32.60 -21.44
C GLN A 366 -6.85 34.10 -21.35
N THR A 367 -6.09 34.79 -20.48
CA THR A 367 -6.10 36.25 -20.38
C THR A 367 -5.53 36.88 -21.67
N LEU A 368 -4.48 36.29 -22.24
CA LEU A 368 -3.89 36.74 -23.49
C LEU A 368 -4.78 36.49 -24.73
N LYS A 369 -5.70 35.52 -24.68
CA LYS A 369 -6.70 35.30 -25.74
C LYS A 369 -7.74 36.42 -25.86
N LYS A 370 -7.81 37.34 -24.91
CA LYS A 370 -8.72 38.51 -24.92
C LYS A 370 -8.06 39.77 -25.52
N ILE A 371 -6.82 39.64 -25.98
CA ILE A 371 -6.09 40.65 -26.78
C ILE A 371 -6.26 40.31 -28.26
#